data_2cbb9661eb09fb3f7af9b854b37e12a4
#
_entry.id   2cbb9661eb09fb3f7af9b854b37e12a4
#
_cell.length_a   1.000
_cell.length_b   1.000
_cell.length_c   1.000
_cell.angle_alpha   90.00
_cell.angle_beta   90.00
_cell.angle_gamma   90.00
#
_symmetry.space_group_name_H-M   'P 1'
#
loop_
_entity.id
_entity.type
_entity.pdbx_description
1 polymer ?
#
loop_
_entity_poly.entity_id
_entity_poly.type
_entity_poly.pdbx_seq_one_letter_code
_entity_poly.pdbx_strand_id
1 'polypeptide(L)'
;MIYKIWTILLLFLFIHSDIHAIVFERRKSLSDEIFEYYIVAGPLERPGIGSLITVGAIVNNIPVPWVEDGKFNLIGGFGKGKGANQFEGQDMDAYGLTIIDFPIFSNNFTFSPARLTATKFSYPFFERGIHSDPDRKFILMADKVAQNIGEFSYYFLDRQVELFYTFFNAEVDFYGYQDYEGDFVDLRDVEDFGEGTQKWTERWGVLLDDTDFRRDPRIGYFLKIDRWQWPNRTPQESSWYQYDLEMTGYIPLINMKLISVVNQYFSTSKVIKYGKVTKYNCTDQQLLLYPKCQQIVDQAYQRNLIESKKGRATALGGFERLRGYPEGRFYDENTNFRAIELRYYFDPVDINFDVILAKGFLAEFQLAGFYEQGTVSPDLGEDFWRNFRDSYGFGLRFITGSAVARFDFGFSDEGSAVSIWWDYPF
;
A
#
# COMPACT_ATOMS: atom_id res chain seq x y z
N MET A 1 -21.82 -3.05 -22.68
CA MET A 1 -20.90 -3.34 -23.78
C MET A 1 -19.45 -3.48 -23.28
N ILE A 2 -18.97 -2.60 -22.44
CA ILE A 2 -17.63 -2.63 -21.83
C ILE A 2 -17.39 -3.90 -20.97
N TYR A 3 -18.40 -4.37 -20.26
CA TYR A 3 -18.35 -5.60 -19.44
C TYR A 3 -17.97 -6.85 -20.25
N LYS A 4 -18.51 -6.99 -21.47
CA LYS A 4 -18.16 -8.10 -22.38
C LYS A 4 -16.75 -8.00 -22.91
N ILE A 5 -16.20 -6.80 -23.02
CA ILE A 5 -14.81 -6.59 -23.48
C ILE A 5 -13.82 -7.03 -22.42
N TRP A 6 -14.07 -6.73 -21.14
CA TRP A 6 -13.23 -7.17 -20.03
C TRP A 6 -13.27 -8.69 -19.82
N THR A 7 -14.45 -9.30 -19.93
CA THR A 7 -14.57 -10.76 -19.86
C THR A 7 -13.87 -11.43 -21.05
N ILE A 8 -13.92 -10.82 -22.23
CA ILE A 8 -13.22 -11.30 -23.42
C ILE A 8 -11.71 -11.10 -23.29
N LEU A 9 -11.23 -9.97 -22.75
CA LEU A 9 -9.81 -9.75 -22.49
C LEU A 9 -9.24 -10.72 -21.46
N LEU A 10 -9.97 -10.97 -20.36
CA LEU A 10 -9.61 -11.99 -19.37
C LEU A 10 -9.63 -13.40 -19.99
N LEU A 11 -10.65 -13.73 -20.78
CA LEU A 11 -10.69 -15.01 -21.53
C LEU A 11 -9.56 -15.09 -22.57
N PHE A 12 -9.20 -13.99 -23.23
CA PHE A 12 -8.07 -13.97 -24.20
C PHE A 12 -6.72 -14.18 -23.52
N LEU A 13 -6.53 -13.68 -22.30
CA LEU A 13 -5.35 -13.97 -21.46
C LEU A 13 -5.24 -15.47 -21.14
N PHE A 14 -6.37 -16.17 -20.97
CA PHE A 14 -6.39 -17.61 -20.66
C PHE A 14 -6.45 -18.52 -21.90
N ILE A 15 -6.90 -18.04 -23.08
CA ILE A 15 -7.07 -18.86 -24.27
C ILE A 15 -5.85 -18.82 -25.20
N HIS A 16 -4.99 -17.78 -25.10
CA HIS A 16 -3.73 -17.72 -25.87
C HIS A 16 -2.53 -18.34 -25.15
N SER A 17 -2.72 -18.86 -23.95
CA SER A 17 -1.79 -19.83 -23.42
C SER A 17 -2.08 -21.17 -24.10
N ASP A 18 -1.44 -21.42 -25.25
CA ASP A 18 -1.16 -22.81 -25.62
C ASP A 18 -0.66 -23.51 -24.38
N ILE A 19 -1.29 -24.63 -24.03
CA ILE A 19 -1.08 -25.44 -22.82
C ILE A 19 0.31 -26.10 -22.87
N HIS A 20 1.31 -25.31 -23.03
CA HIS A 20 2.62 -25.58 -22.49
C HIS A 20 2.71 -24.71 -21.24
N ALA A 21 2.94 -25.33 -20.09
CA ALA A 21 3.49 -24.64 -18.93
C ALA A 21 4.79 -23.99 -19.44
N ILE A 22 4.68 -22.79 -20.01
CA ILE A 22 5.82 -22.00 -20.44
C ILE A 22 6.36 -21.46 -19.13
N VAL A 23 7.24 -22.22 -18.53
CA VAL A 23 8.17 -21.66 -17.54
C VAL A 23 9.00 -20.70 -18.36
N PHE A 24 8.63 -19.41 -18.33
CA PHE A 24 9.44 -18.39 -18.98
C PHE A 24 10.82 -18.44 -18.36
N GLU A 25 11.85 -18.59 -19.17
CA GLU A 25 13.20 -18.42 -18.69
C GLU A 25 13.29 -17.00 -18.11
N ARG A 26 13.43 -16.91 -16.79
CA ARG A 26 13.44 -15.62 -16.11
C ARG A 26 14.60 -14.79 -16.64
N ARG A 27 14.31 -13.56 -17.02
CA ARG A 27 15.30 -12.57 -17.39
C ARG A 27 16.23 -12.34 -16.19
N LYS A 28 17.48 -12.70 -16.32
CA LYS A 28 18.49 -12.40 -15.30
C LYS A 28 18.89 -10.94 -15.44
N SER A 29 18.74 -10.18 -14.38
CA SER A 29 19.30 -8.85 -14.29
C SER A 29 20.75 -8.94 -13.80
N LEU A 30 21.64 -8.14 -14.38
CA LEU A 30 23.00 -7.98 -13.83
C LEU A 30 22.98 -7.53 -12.37
N SER A 31 21.92 -6.83 -11.95
CA SER A 31 21.73 -6.40 -10.57
C SER A 31 21.49 -7.55 -9.58
N ASP A 32 21.03 -8.73 -10.03
CA ASP A 32 20.82 -9.88 -9.13
C ASP A 32 22.15 -10.53 -8.70
N GLU A 33 23.23 -10.23 -9.41
CA GLU A 33 24.56 -10.80 -9.16
C GLU A 33 25.52 -9.84 -8.45
N ILE A 34 25.29 -8.52 -8.56
CA ILE A 34 26.23 -7.48 -8.11
C ILE A 34 25.78 -6.89 -6.77
N PHE A 35 26.71 -6.70 -5.85
CA PHE A 35 26.50 -5.89 -4.66
C PHE A 35 26.31 -4.44 -5.05
N GLU A 36 25.16 -3.88 -4.73
CA GLU A 36 24.78 -2.50 -5.06
C GLU A 36 24.40 -1.73 -3.81
N TYR A 37 24.68 -0.43 -3.80
CA TYR A 37 24.15 0.47 -2.78
C TYR A 37 23.86 1.85 -3.37
N TYR A 38 22.83 2.50 -2.80
CA TYR A 38 22.40 3.84 -3.17
C TYR A 38 22.08 4.63 -1.91
N ILE A 39 22.62 5.85 -1.82
CA ILE A 39 22.13 6.84 -0.87
C ILE A 39 21.22 7.77 -1.68
N VAL A 40 19.95 7.76 -1.33
CA VAL A 40 18.90 8.47 -2.04
C VAL A 40 18.37 9.58 -1.15
N ALA A 41 18.29 10.78 -1.70
CA ALA A 41 17.60 11.91 -1.07
C ALA A 41 16.53 12.43 -2.03
N GLY A 42 15.32 12.65 -1.52
CA GLY A 42 14.25 13.14 -2.37
C GLY A 42 12.91 13.24 -1.64
N PRO A 43 11.92 13.82 -2.32
CA PRO A 43 10.58 13.88 -1.78
C PRO A 43 9.91 12.49 -1.81
N LEU A 44 9.10 12.21 -0.79
CA LEU A 44 8.04 11.20 -0.81
C LEU A 44 6.71 11.92 -0.66
N GLU A 45 5.76 11.57 -1.50
CA GLU A 45 4.43 12.18 -1.49
C GLU A 45 3.37 11.09 -1.48
N ARG A 46 2.49 11.12 -0.47
CA ARG A 46 1.30 10.26 -0.40
C ARG A 46 0.05 11.11 -0.42
N PRO A 47 -0.81 10.96 -1.43
CA PRO A 47 -2.02 11.75 -1.58
C PRO A 47 -2.90 11.71 -0.33
N GLY A 48 -3.21 12.87 0.24
CA GLY A 48 -4.04 12.99 1.45
C GLY A 48 -3.35 12.71 2.79
N ILE A 49 -2.12 12.20 2.78
CA ILE A 49 -1.33 11.91 4.00
C ILE A 49 -0.30 13.01 4.24
N GLY A 50 0.46 13.37 3.22
CA GLY A 50 1.47 14.42 3.32
C GLY A 50 2.74 14.14 2.52
N SER A 51 3.67 15.09 2.64
CA SER A 51 4.95 15.08 1.96
C SER A 51 6.12 15.08 2.93
N LEU A 52 7.15 14.32 2.60
CA LEU A 52 8.40 14.23 3.35
C LEU A 52 9.57 14.50 2.41
N ILE A 53 10.57 15.21 2.90
CA ILE A 53 11.92 15.15 2.33
C ILE A 53 12.65 14.02 3.04
N THR A 54 13.08 13.04 2.30
CA THR A 54 13.70 11.83 2.83
C THR A 54 15.16 11.71 2.44
N VAL A 55 15.92 11.07 3.32
CA VAL A 55 17.27 10.56 3.03
C VAL A 55 17.29 9.10 3.45
N GLY A 56 17.70 8.24 2.55
CA GLY A 56 17.75 6.81 2.81
C GLY A 56 18.89 6.13 2.09
N ALA A 57 19.12 4.87 2.47
CA ALA A 57 20.07 3.99 1.84
C ALA A 57 19.36 2.70 1.42
N ILE A 58 19.68 2.22 0.24
CA ILE A 58 19.30 0.92 -0.29
C ILE A 58 20.59 0.15 -0.51
N VAL A 59 20.70 -1.04 0.04
CA VAL A 59 21.85 -1.94 -0.13
C VAL A 59 21.33 -3.28 -0.58
N ASN A 60 21.75 -3.75 -1.74
CA ASN A 60 21.25 -4.96 -2.36
C ASN A 60 22.32 -6.04 -2.41
N ASN A 61 21.85 -7.27 -2.43
CA ASN A 61 22.66 -8.48 -2.59
C ASN A 61 23.74 -8.61 -1.51
N ILE A 62 23.42 -8.30 -0.27
CA ILE A 62 24.30 -8.49 0.88
C ILE A 62 24.43 -10.02 1.08
N PRO A 63 25.64 -10.58 1.02
CA PRO A 63 25.83 -12.03 1.11
C PRO A 63 25.61 -12.55 2.53
N VAL A 64 25.03 -13.74 2.65
CA VAL A 64 24.83 -14.47 3.91
C VAL A 64 25.78 -15.65 3.95
N PRO A 65 26.82 -15.64 4.83
CA PRO A 65 27.93 -16.60 4.77
C PRO A 65 27.54 -18.07 5.00
N TRP A 66 26.43 -18.36 5.67
CA TRP A 66 26.00 -19.72 6.03
C TRP A 66 24.94 -20.32 5.10
N VAL A 67 24.49 -19.56 4.09
CA VAL A 67 23.58 -20.06 3.06
C VAL A 67 24.25 -19.91 1.72
N GLU A 68 24.42 -21.00 1.01
CA GLU A 68 25.01 -21.02 -0.33
C GLU A 68 24.23 -20.10 -1.27
N ASP A 69 24.92 -19.16 -1.92
CA ASP A 69 24.35 -18.09 -2.75
C ASP A 69 23.29 -17.23 -2.04
N GLY A 70 23.23 -17.28 -0.72
CA GLY A 70 22.29 -16.52 0.10
C GLY A 70 22.56 -15.04 0.05
N LYS A 71 21.53 -14.24 -0.28
CA LYS A 71 21.61 -12.79 -0.33
C LYS A 71 20.35 -12.17 0.24
N PHE A 72 20.47 -10.96 0.77
CA PHE A 72 19.33 -10.16 1.22
C PHE A 72 19.52 -8.69 0.85
N ASN A 73 18.43 -7.92 0.94
CA ASN A 73 18.47 -6.49 0.70
C ASN A 73 18.12 -5.72 1.98
N LEU A 74 18.71 -4.53 2.13
CA LEU A 74 18.50 -3.65 3.26
C LEU A 74 18.03 -2.28 2.75
N ILE A 75 16.93 -1.79 3.30
CA ILE A 75 16.42 -0.45 3.02
C ILE A 75 16.22 0.27 4.33
N GLY A 76 16.78 1.47 4.45
CA GLY A 76 16.59 2.28 5.64
C GLY A 76 16.68 3.76 5.34
N GLY A 77 15.99 4.56 6.15
CA GLY A 77 16.00 6.00 5.94
C GLY A 77 15.19 6.77 6.99
N PHE A 78 15.31 8.06 6.90
CA PHE A 78 14.50 8.99 7.67
C PHE A 78 13.97 10.09 6.75
N GLY A 79 12.88 10.72 7.19
CA GLY A 79 12.27 11.84 6.47
C GLY A 79 11.68 12.85 7.44
N LYS A 80 11.63 14.08 6.99
CA LYS A 80 10.98 15.18 7.70
C LYS A 80 10.08 15.95 6.75
N GLY A 81 8.89 16.33 7.21
CA GLY A 81 7.96 17.05 6.36
C GLY A 81 6.67 17.40 7.07
N LYS A 82 5.60 17.54 6.30
CA LYS A 82 4.30 17.95 6.79
C LYS A 82 3.23 16.93 6.40
N GLY A 83 2.34 16.62 7.32
CA GLY A 83 1.10 15.91 7.02
C GLY A 83 0.12 16.80 6.24
N ALA A 84 -0.70 16.21 5.38
CA ALA A 84 -1.62 16.93 4.51
C ALA A 84 -2.69 17.76 5.25
N ASN A 85 -2.95 17.46 6.52
CA ASN A 85 -3.99 18.09 7.33
C ASN A 85 -3.46 18.53 8.70
N GLN A 86 -2.21 18.96 8.75
CA GLN A 86 -1.61 19.38 10.03
C GLN A 86 -1.98 20.79 10.41
N PHE A 87 -2.13 21.01 11.70
CA PHE A 87 -2.06 22.36 12.27
C PHE A 87 -0.71 23.00 11.95
N GLU A 88 -0.73 24.31 11.68
CA GLU A 88 0.49 25.06 11.40
C GLU A 88 1.55 24.81 12.49
N GLY A 89 2.75 24.48 12.07
CA GLY A 89 3.92 24.33 12.93
C GLY A 89 4.23 22.92 13.45
N GLN A 90 3.46 21.89 13.06
CA GLN A 90 3.81 20.51 13.43
C GLN A 90 4.48 19.78 12.26
N ASP A 91 5.78 19.57 12.36
CA ASP A 91 6.53 18.75 11.41
C ASP A 91 6.36 17.26 11.76
N MET A 92 6.18 16.46 10.72
CA MET A 92 6.18 15.00 10.79
C MET A 92 7.61 14.49 10.60
N ASP A 93 8.09 13.67 11.53
CA ASP A 93 9.32 12.92 11.36
C ASP A 93 8.98 11.46 11.13
N ALA A 94 9.64 10.84 10.17
CA ALA A 94 9.47 9.42 9.88
C ALA A 94 10.84 8.74 9.71
N TYR A 95 10.95 7.51 10.17
CA TYR A 95 12.11 6.67 9.94
C TYR A 95 11.70 5.21 9.78
N GLY A 96 12.48 4.48 9.01
CA GLY A 96 12.21 3.08 8.75
C GLY A 96 13.46 2.29 8.44
N LEU A 97 13.38 1.00 8.75
CA LEU A 97 14.38 -0.01 8.41
C LEU A 97 13.66 -1.27 7.98
N THR A 98 14.06 -1.83 6.85
CA THR A 98 13.51 -3.06 6.29
C THR A 98 14.64 -3.95 5.81
N ILE A 99 14.60 -5.21 6.17
CA ILE A 99 15.42 -6.28 5.58
C ILE A 99 14.47 -7.08 4.68
N ILE A 100 14.87 -7.35 3.46
CA ILE A 100 14.06 -8.07 2.48
C ILE A 100 14.75 -9.37 2.10
N ASP A 101 14.02 -10.46 2.13
CA ASP A 101 14.43 -11.79 1.70
C ASP A 101 15.68 -12.34 2.45
N PHE A 102 15.80 -12.08 3.75
CA PHE A 102 16.87 -12.63 4.55
C PHE A 102 16.74 -14.17 4.63
N PRO A 103 17.67 -14.96 4.02
CA PRO A 103 17.57 -16.40 4.02
C PRO A 103 17.96 -16.97 5.40
N ILE A 104 17.09 -17.83 5.95
CA ILE A 104 17.30 -18.41 7.29
C ILE A 104 18.13 -19.70 7.20
N PHE A 105 17.62 -20.68 6.46
CA PHE A 105 18.26 -22.00 6.30
C PHE A 105 18.60 -22.30 4.84
N SER A 106 17.90 -21.70 3.92
CA SER A 106 18.07 -21.85 2.48
C SER A 106 17.54 -20.61 1.76
N ASN A 107 17.88 -20.43 0.49
CA ASN A 107 17.35 -19.37 -0.37
C ASN A 107 15.84 -19.46 -0.58
N ASN A 108 15.26 -20.62 -0.29
CA ASN A 108 13.82 -20.85 -0.44
C ASN A 108 13.02 -20.48 0.81
N PHE A 109 13.66 -20.27 1.96
CA PHE A 109 12.98 -19.87 3.18
C PHE A 109 13.58 -18.60 3.73
N THR A 110 12.83 -17.52 3.63
CA THR A 110 13.30 -16.17 3.98
C THR A 110 12.46 -15.52 5.08
N PHE A 111 13.05 -14.51 5.71
CA PHE A 111 12.39 -13.65 6.67
C PHE A 111 12.65 -12.18 6.33
N SER A 112 11.59 -11.39 6.26
CA SER A 112 11.66 -9.99 5.93
C SER A 112 11.10 -9.13 7.07
N PRO A 113 11.92 -8.73 8.06
CA PRO A 113 11.47 -7.80 9.11
C PRO A 113 11.52 -6.35 8.65
N ALA A 114 10.54 -5.57 9.12
CA ALA A 114 10.51 -4.14 8.93
C ALA A 114 10.07 -3.42 10.22
N ARG A 115 10.63 -2.24 10.45
CA ARG A 115 10.16 -1.29 11.46
C ARG A 115 10.02 0.09 10.85
N LEU A 116 8.83 0.66 11.00
CA LEU A 116 8.51 2.02 10.56
C LEU A 116 8.01 2.81 11.77
N THR A 117 8.41 4.06 11.86
CA THR A 117 7.94 4.97 12.93
C THR A 117 7.71 6.34 12.33
N ALA A 118 6.60 6.96 12.69
CA ALA A 118 6.30 8.36 12.37
C ALA A 118 5.83 9.08 13.64
N THR A 119 6.21 10.34 13.76
CA THR A 119 5.74 11.23 14.84
C THR A 119 4.87 12.32 14.23
N LYS A 120 3.94 12.85 15.04
CA LYS A 120 3.02 13.91 14.58
C LYS A 120 2.26 13.50 13.30
N PHE A 121 1.75 12.29 13.30
CA PHE A 121 1.08 11.70 12.17
C PHE A 121 -0.41 12.04 12.17
N SER A 122 -0.95 12.40 11.01
CA SER A 122 -2.38 12.61 10.80
C SER A 122 -2.90 11.70 9.69
N TYR A 123 -4.08 11.11 9.90
CA TYR A 123 -4.70 10.24 8.92
C TYR A 123 -6.16 10.64 8.68
N PRO A 124 -6.54 10.95 7.43
CA PRO A 124 -7.92 11.24 7.09
C PRO A 124 -8.76 9.96 7.02
N PHE A 125 -9.92 10.00 7.63
CA PHE A 125 -10.94 8.97 7.49
C PHE A 125 -12.17 9.57 6.83
N PHE A 126 -12.53 9.07 5.68
CA PHE A 126 -13.74 9.48 4.95
C PHE A 126 -14.97 8.70 5.45
N GLU A 127 -16.15 9.07 5.01
CA GLU A 127 -17.35 8.26 5.21
C GLU A 127 -17.32 7.01 4.31
N ARG A 128 -18.04 5.95 4.73
CA ARG A 128 -18.15 4.72 3.95
C ARG A 128 -18.88 4.93 2.64
N GLY A 129 -18.52 4.13 1.65
CA GLY A 129 -19.21 4.00 0.39
C GLY A 129 -18.60 4.80 -0.75
N ILE A 130 -18.98 4.42 -1.96
CA ILE A 130 -18.44 4.99 -3.20
C ILE A 130 -18.98 6.40 -3.51
N HIS A 131 -20.10 6.78 -2.91
CA HIS A 131 -20.73 8.08 -3.07
C HIS A 131 -20.56 9.00 -1.86
N SER A 132 -19.64 8.64 -0.94
CA SER A 132 -19.35 9.48 0.21
C SER A 132 -18.84 10.86 -0.20
N ASP A 133 -19.21 11.87 0.57
CA ASP A 133 -18.83 13.25 0.34
C ASP A 133 -17.32 13.45 0.62
N PRO A 134 -16.51 14.00 -0.30
CA PRO A 134 -15.09 14.25 -0.10
C PRO A 134 -14.78 15.22 1.04
N ASP A 135 -15.70 16.14 1.34
CA ASP A 135 -15.53 17.14 2.40
C ASP A 135 -15.84 16.56 3.79
N ARG A 136 -16.57 15.43 3.85
CA ARG A 136 -16.87 14.75 5.11
C ARG A 136 -15.78 13.76 5.49
N LYS A 137 -14.73 14.27 6.09
CA LYS A 137 -13.60 13.47 6.60
C LYS A 137 -13.29 13.85 8.03
N PHE A 138 -12.99 12.83 8.83
CA PHE A 138 -12.36 13.02 10.14
C PHE A 138 -10.86 12.88 9.99
N ILE A 139 -10.13 13.65 10.76
CA ILE A 139 -8.68 13.50 10.84
C ILE A 139 -8.35 12.99 12.23
N LEU A 140 -7.76 11.80 12.26
CA LEU A 140 -7.23 11.22 13.49
C LEU A 140 -5.77 11.62 13.62
N MET A 141 -5.41 12.17 14.76
CA MET A 141 -4.07 12.66 15.04
C MET A 141 -3.36 11.78 16.06
N ALA A 142 -2.11 11.45 15.77
CA ALA A 142 -1.26 10.66 16.63
C ALA A 142 0.08 11.35 16.89
N ASP A 143 0.54 11.35 18.13
CA ASP A 143 1.87 11.80 18.49
C ASP A 143 2.94 10.85 17.94
N LYS A 144 2.60 9.55 17.91
CA LYS A 144 3.49 8.50 17.42
C LYS A 144 2.71 7.37 16.78
N VAL A 145 3.23 6.86 15.69
CA VAL A 145 2.83 5.59 15.08
C VAL A 145 4.09 4.75 14.91
N ALA A 146 4.15 3.58 15.49
CA ALA A 146 5.24 2.63 15.32
C ALA A 146 4.68 1.31 14.80
N GLN A 147 5.28 0.78 13.73
CA GLN A 147 4.86 -0.44 13.07
C GLN A 147 6.02 -1.42 13.03
N ASN A 148 5.79 -2.65 13.50
CA ASN A 148 6.70 -3.76 13.35
C ASN A 148 6.04 -4.80 12.46
N ILE A 149 6.74 -5.21 11.42
CA ILE A 149 6.27 -6.17 10.42
C ILE A 149 7.29 -7.29 10.36
N GLY A 150 6.84 -8.51 10.23
CA GLY A 150 7.70 -9.64 9.93
C GLY A 150 6.98 -10.57 8.97
N GLU A 151 7.64 -10.90 7.87
CA GLU A 151 7.11 -11.81 6.86
C GLU A 151 8.05 -13.01 6.70
N PHE A 152 7.48 -14.20 6.80
CA PHE A 152 8.12 -15.46 6.43
C PHE A 152 7.61 -15.86 5.06
N SER A 153 8.53 -16.18 4.16
CA SER A 153 8.22 -16.68 2.82
C SER A 153 8.91 -18.00 2.55
N TYR A 154 8.18 -18.91 1.93
CA TYR A 154 8.71 -20.16 1.42
C TYR A 154 8.44 -20.27 -0.08
N TYR A 155 9.52 -20.43 -0.85
CA TYR A 155 9.50 -20.45 -2.31
C TYR A 155 9.66 -21.85 -2.88
N PHE A 156 8.90 -22.14 -3.94
CA PHE A 156 8.98 -23.36 -4.74
C PHE A 156 9.19 -23.02 -6.21
N LEU A 157 9.59 -24.02 -7.00
CA LEU A 157 9.64 -23.94 -8.46
C LEU A 157 10.37 -22.67 -8.95
N ASP A 158 11.63 -22.52 -8.55
CA ASP A 158 12.44 -21.34 -8.89
C ASP A 158 11.77 -20.00 -8.53
N ARG A 159 11.13 -19.97 -7.36
CA ARG A 159 10.41 -18.82 -6.82
C ARG A 159 9.15 -18.42 -7.61
N GLN A 160 8.60 -19.31 -8.43
CA GLN A 160 7.31 -19.09 -9.10
C GLN A 160 6.13 -19.19 -8.15
N VAL A 161 6.26 -20.01 -7.10
CA VAL A 161 5.23 -20.17 -6.07
C VAL A 161 5.79 -19.73 -4.73
N GLU A 162 5.11 -18.82 -4.08
CA GLU A 162 5.45 -18.35 -2.74
C GLU A 162 4.29 -18.61 -1.80
N LEU A 163 4.59 -19.23 -0.66
CA LEU A 163 3.72 -19.27 0.51
C LEU A 163 4.25 -18.26 1.51
N PHE A 164 3.43 -17.35 1.98
CA PHE A 164 3.87 -16.35 2.93
C PHE A 164 2.96 -16.26 4.16
N TYR A 165 3.57 -15.88 5.27
CA TYR A 165 2.91 -15.50 6.51
C TYR A 165 3.50 -14.21 7.03
N THR A 166 2.67 -13.18 7.21
CA THR A 166 3.06 -11.88 7.73
C THR A 166 2.39 -11.65 9.07
N PHE A 167 3.12 -11.18 10.05
CA PHE A 167 2.57 -10.57 11.24
C PHE A 167 2.86 -9.08 11.25
N PHE A 168 1.90 -8.33 11.73
CA PHE A 168 1.96 -6.88 11.78
C PHE A 168 1.51 -6.41 13.15
N ASN A 169 2.32 -5.59 13.81
CA ASN A 169 1.99 -4.94 15.07
C ASN A 169 2.18 -3.44 14.92
N ALA A 170 1.11 -2.69 15.15
CA ALA A 170 1.15 -1.24 15.18
C ALA A 170 0.83 -0.74 16.59
N GLU A 171 1.67 0.15 17.10
CA GLU A 171 1.44 0.94 18.31
C GLU A 171 1.14 2.36 17.87
N VAL A 172 0.03 2.92 18.34
CA VAL A 172 -0.42 4.25 17.95
C VAL A 172 -0.82 5.03 19.21
N ASP A 173 -0.21 6.18 19.39
CA ASP A 173 -0.52 7.11 20.49
C ASP A 173 -1.41 8.23 19.94
N PHE A 174 -2.71 7.99 19.92
CA PHE A 174 -3.69 8.98 19.47
C PHE A 174 -3.85 10.08 20.51
N TYR A 175 -3.94 11.35 20.04
CA TYR A 175 -4.15 12.46 20.93
C TYR A 175 -5.36 13.34 20.59
N GLY A 176 -5.94 13.22 19.41
CA GLY A 176 -7.08 14.06 19.09
C GLY A 176 -7.78 13.73 17.77
N TYR A 177 -8.90 14.41 17.61
CA TYR A 177 -9.73 14.37 16.41
C TYR A 177 -9.94 15.78 15.85
N GLN A 178 -10.01 15.86 14.52
CA GLN A 178 -10.55 17.01 13.81
C GLN A 178 -11.78 16.55 13.04
N ASP A 179 -12.88 17.28 13.14
CA ASP A 179 -14.09 16.99 12.40
C ASP A 179 -14.06 17.56 10.97
N TYR A 180 -15.14 17.35 10.23
CA TYR A 180 -15.30 17.85 8.84
C TYR A 180 -15.47 19.38 8.75
N GLU A 181 -15.79 20.08 9.83
CA GLU A 181 -15.85 21.53 9.90
C GLU A 181 -14.48 22.16 10.21
N GLY A 182 -13.48 21.34 10.49
CA GLY A 182 -12.13 21.75 10.86
C GLY A 182 -11.93 22.00 12.35
N ASP A 183 -12.95 21.74 13.17
CA ASP A 183 -12.86 21.87 14.61
C ASP A 183 -12.04 20.73 15.22
N PHE A 184 -11.05 21.09 16.01
CA PHE A 184 -10.15 20.14 16.64
C PHE A 184 -10.45 19.99 18.13
N VAL A 185 -10.26 18.76 18.64
CA VAL A 185 -10.28 18.45 20.06
C VAL A 185 -9.05 17.66 20.44
N ASP A 186 -8.30 18.17 21.43
CA ASP A 186 -7.23 17.44 22.10
C ASP A 186 -7.83 16.55 23.19
N LEU A 187 -7.55 15.27 23.14
CA LEU A 187 -8.10 14.26 24.04
C LEU A 187 -7.04 13.60 24.94
N ARG A 188 -5.82 14.17 25.02
CA ARG A 188 -4.74 13.63 25.87
C ARG A 188 -5.11 13.58 27.36
N ASP A 189 -5.96 14.50 27.81
CA ASP A 189 -6.42 14.56 29.21
C ASP A 189 -7.67 13.68 29.46
N VAL A 190 -8.14 12.94 28.47
CA VAL A 190 -9.25 11.99 28.62
C VAL A 190 -8.67 10.65 29.06
N GLU A 191 -9.10 10.17 30.20
CA GLU A 191 -8.69 8.88 30.77
C GLU A 191 -8.92 7.75 29.77
N ASP A 192 -7.92 6.90 29.57
CA ASP A 192 -7.88 5.78 28.65
C ASP A 192 -8.00 6.13 27.15
N PHE A 193 -7.90 7.40 26.76
CA PHE A 193 -7.94 7.77 25.36
C PHE A 193 -6.58 7.56 24.68
N GLY A 194 -6.54 6.64 23.74
CA GLY A 194 -5.48 6.55 22.73
C GLY A 194 -4.08 6.10 23.16
N GLU A 195 -3.81 6.01 24.46
CA GLU A 195 -2.49 5.61 24.95
C GLU A 195 -2.17 4.17 24.59
N GLY A 196 -1.03 3.98 23.88
CA GLY A 196 -0.46 2.67 23.60
C GLY A 196 -1.40 1.71 22.86
N THR A 197 -2.31 2.23 22.04
CA THR A 197 -3.23 1.39 21.27
C THR A 197 -2.43 0.43 20.38
N GLN A 198 -2.38 -0.82 20.75
CA GLN A 198 -1.72 -1.86 19.94
C GLN A 198 -2.72 -2.50 18.99
N LYS A 199 -2.37 -2.52 17.71
CA LYS A 199 -3.10 -3.21 16.66
C LYS A 199 -2.27 -4.37 16.19
N TRP A 200 -2.84 -5.56 16.23
CA TRP A 200 -2.22 -6.77 15.74
C TRP A 200 -2.99 -7.32 14.55
N THR A 201 -2.26 -7.70 13.51
CA THR A 201 -2.83 -8.26 12.30
C THR A 201 -1.95 -9.40 11.82
N GLU A 202 -2.57 -10.43 11.30
CA GLU A 202 -1.91 -11.58 10.69
C GLU A 202 -2.38 -11.70 9.25
N ARG A 203 -1.48 -12.14 8.38
CA ARG A 203 -1.76 -12.36 6.96
C ARG A 203 -1.06 -13.62 6.50
N TRP A 204 -1.73 -14.41 5.69
CA TRP A 204 -1.13 -15.54 4.99
C TRP A 204 -1.72 -15.67 3.61
N GLY A 205 -0.94 -16.15 2.70
CA GLY A 205 -1.38 -16.28 1.33
C GLY A 205 -0.43 -17.07 0.45
N VAL A 206 -0.84 -17.12 -0.80
CA VAL A 206 -0.13 -17.77 -1.89
C VAL A 206 0.03 -16.75 -3.02
N LEU A 207 1.24 -16.70 -3.56
CA LEU A 207 1.53 -15.93 -4.75
C LEU A 207 2.05 -16.88 -5.83
N LEU A 208 1.48 -16.77 -7.02
CA LEU A 208 1.96 -17.41 -8.25
C LEU A 208 2.53 -16.32 -9.14
N ASP A 209 3.81 -16.42 -9.46
CA ASP A 209 4.55 -15.45 -10.26
C ASP A 209 5.16 -16.16 -11.47
N ASP A 210 4.48 -16.06 -12.60
CA ASP A 210 4.95 -16.56 -13.88
C ASP A 210 5.32 -15.39 -14.81
N THR A 211 6.15 -14.47 -14.27
CA THR A 211 6.67 -13.32 -15.00
C THR A 211 8.12 -13.55 -15.41
N ASP A 212 8.58 -12.85 -16.44
CA ASP A 212 9.96 -12.88 -16.90
C ASP A 212 10.94 -12.30 -15.88
N PHE A 213 10.52 -11.31 -15.10
CA PHE A 213 11.32 -10.70 -14.04
C PHE A 213 10.45 -10.05 -12.97
N ARG A 214 10.51 -10.55 -11.74
CA ARG A 214 9.59 -10.16 -10.66
C ARG A 214 9.61 -8.66 -10.33
N ARG A 215 10.76 -8.01 -10.42
CA ARG A 215 10.92 -6.58 -10.06
C ARG A 215 10.53 -5.61 -11.15
N ASP A 216 10.62 -6.03 -12.42
CA ASP A 216 10.25 -5.24 -13.59
C ASP A 216 9.66 -6.16 -14.66
N PRO A 217 8.43 -6.67 -14.43
CA PRO A 217 7.82 -7.62 -15.31
C PRO A 217 7.36 -6.98 -16.62
N ARG A 218 7.71 -7.64 -17.75
CA ARG A 218 7.34 -7.23 -19.11
C ARG A 218 6.47 -8.24 -19.82
N ILE A 219 6.54 -9.50 -19.41
CA ILE A 219 5.72 -10.58 -19.93
C ILE A 219 5.34 -11.54 -18.83
N GLY A 220 4.17 -12.15 -18.95
CA GLY A 220 3.68 -13.14 -18.01
C GLY A 220 2.54 -12.65 -17.14
N TYR A 221 2.32 -13.32 -16.03
CA TYR A 221 1.24 -12.98 -15.11
C TYR A 221 1.63 -13.25 -13.66
N PHE A 222 0.90 -12.62 -12.77
CA PHE A 222 1.01 -12.80 -11.35
C PHE A 222 -0.39 -12.94 -10.75
N LEU A 223 -0.54 -13.88 -9.82
CA LEU A 223 -1.78 -14.14 -9.10
C LEU A 223 -1.46 -14.23 -7.62
N LYS A 224 -2.15 -13.44 -6.81
CA LYS A 224 -2.02 -13.43 -5.36
C LYS A 224 -3.36 -13.64 -4.70
N ILE A 225 -3.42 -14.56 -3.78
CA ILE A 225 -4.58 -14.83 -2.94
C ILE A 225 -4.11 -14.79 -1.51
N ASP A 226 -4.72 -13.94 -0.70
CA ASP A 226 -4.35 -13.85 0.70
C ASP A 226 -5.54 -13.60 1.63
N ARG A 227 -5.31 -13.87 2.90
CA ARG A 227 -6.26 -13.65 3.98
C ARG A 227 -5.59 -12.88 5.10
N TRP A 228 -6.20 -11.76 5.44
CA TRP A 228 -5.89 -10.99 6.63
C TRP A 228 -6.81 -11.37 7.76
N GLN A 229 -6.30 -11.31 8.99
CA GLN A 229 -7.07 -11.51 10.20
C GLN A 229 -6.68 -10.49 11.26
N TRP A 230 -7.68 -9.83 11.82
CA TRP A 230 -7.58 -8.96 12.98
C TRP A 230 -8.15 -9.72 14.18
N PRO A 231 -7.30 -10.31 15.03
CA PRO A 231 -7.76 -11.05 16.20
C PRO A 231 -8.28 -10.07 17.26
N ASN A 232 -9.40 -10.45 17.92
CA ASN A 232 -9.89 -9.72 19.08
C ASN A 232 -9.02 -10.07 20.29
N ARG A 233 -8.06 -9.22 20.60
CA ARG A 233 -7.15 -9.38 21.75
C ARG A 233 -7.64 -8.67 23.00
N THR A 234 -8.48 -7.63 22.81
CA THR A 234 -9.13 -6.89 23.87
C THR A 234 -10.65 -6.88 23.65
N PRO A 235 -11.47 -6.69 24.72
CA PRO A 235 -12.92 -6.58 24.55
C PRO A 235 -13.37 -5.43 23.65
N GLN A 236 -12.54 -4.40 23.50
CA GLN A 236 -12.82 -3.21 22.69
C GLN A 236 -12.61 -3.47 21.19
N GLU A 237 -11.76 -4.41 20.84
CA GLU A 237 -11.45 -4.70 19.44
C GLU A 237 -12.50 -5.61 18.79
N SER A 238 -12.86 -5.30 17.55
CA SER A 238 -13.60 -6.23 16.69
C SER A 238 -12.65 -7.26 16.11
N SER A 239 -13.10 -8.51 15.99
CA SER A 239 -12.40 -9.52 15.21
C SER A 239 -13.04 -9.64 13.84
N TRP A 240 -12.25 -9.56 12.81
CA TRP A 240 -12.69 -9.65 11.43
C TRP A 240 -11.60 -10.23 10.54
N TYR A 241 -11.98 -10.72 9.39
CA TYR A 241 -11.06 -11.18 8.37
C TYR A 241 -11.37 -10.50 7.03
N GLN A 242 -10.37 -10.49 6.18
CA GLN A 242 -10.44 -9.99 4.82
C GLN A 242 -9.80 -11.02 3.90
N TYR A 243 -10.37 -11.20 2.72
CA TYR A 243 -9.77 -11.98 1.64
C TYR A 243 -9.50 -11.06 0.47
N ASP A 244 -8.31 -11.18 -0.07
CA ASP A 244 -7.84 -10.44 -1.23
C ASP A 244 -7.49 -11.40 -2.36
N LEU A 245 -7.87 -11.00 -3.57
CA LEU A 245 -7.50 -11.65 -4.82
C LEU A 245 -6.96 -10.58 -5.77
N GLU A 246 -5.74 -10.73 -6.20
CA GLU A 246 -5.08 -9.85 -7.17
C GLU A 246 -4.55 -10.64 -8.36
N MET A 247 -4.84 -10.15 -9.56
CA MET A 247 -4.38 -10.73 -10.81
C MET A 247 -3.78 -9.62 -11.67
N THR A 248 -2.55 -9.80 -12.12
CA THR A 248 -1.88 -8.86 -13.01
C THR A 248 -1.31 -9.60 -14.20
N GLY A 249 -1.57 -9.10 -15.40
CA GLY A 249 -1.02 -9.63 -16.65
C GLY A 249 -0.16 -8.59 -17.34
N TYR A 250 0.96 -9.03 -17.93
CA TYR A 250 1.94 -8.22 -18.62
C TYR A 250 2.04 -8.69 -20.07
N ILE A 251 1.65 -7.84 -21.01
CA ILE A 251 1.50 -8.17 -22.43
C ILE A 251 2.39 -7.24 -23.25
N PRO A 252 3.48 -7.73 -23.84
CA PRO A 252 4.32 -6.93 -24.73
C PRO A 252 3.56 -6.64 -26.04
N LEU A 253 3.42 -5.35 -26.38
CA LEU A 253 2.76 -4.89 -27.59
C LEU A 253 3.76 -4.60 -28.72
N ILE A 254 4.91 -3.99 -28.37
CA ILE A 254 5.94 -3.61 -29.35
C ILE A 254 7.32 -3.99 -28.80
N ASN A 255 7.86 -5.11 -29.26
CA ASN A 255 9.26 -5.52 -29.02
C ASN A 255 9.80 -5.29 -27.61
N MET A 256 9.02 -5.59 -26.56
CA MET A 256 9.36 -5.35 -25.14
C MET A 256 9.59 -3.87 -24.78
N LYS A 257 9.34 -2.93 -25.70
CA LYS A 257 9.39 -1.49 -25.44
C LYS A 257 8.07 -0.90 -24.99
N LEU A 258 6.95 -1.47 -25.44
CA LEU A 258 5.62 -1.06 -25.03
C LEU A 258 4.90 -2.26 -24.41
N ILE A 259 4.62 -2.16 -23.12
CA ILE A 259 3.96 -3.22 -22.34
C ILE A 259 2.58 -2.74 -21.93
N SER A 260 1.56 -3.55 -22.17
CA SER A 260 0.24 -3.36 -21.55
C SER A 260 0.18 -4.17 -20.27
N VAL A 261 -0.14 -3.50 -19.17
CA VAL A 261 -0.37 -4.12 -17.88
C VAL A 261 -1.86 -4.04 -17.57
N VAL A 262 -2.45 -5.19 -17.23
CA VAL A 262 -3.86 -5.28 -16.85
C VAL A 262 -3.92 -5.83 -15.44
N ASN A 263 -4.57 -5.10 -14.53
CA ASN A 263 -4.76 -5.52 -13.15
C ASN A 263 -6.24 -5.66 -12.82
N GLN A 264 -6.58 -6.69 -12.06
CA GLN A 264 -7.89 -6.90 -11.44
C GLN A 264 -7.68 -7.25 -9.98
N TYR A 265 -8.36 -6.53 -9.09
CA TYR A 265 -8.28 -6.73 -7.65
C TYR A 265 -9.67 -6.82 -7.03
N PHE A 266 -9.84 -7.79 -6.15
CA PHE A 266 -11.03 -7.96 -5.32
C PHE A 266 -10.63 -8.08 -3.87
N SER A 267 -11.41 -7.45 -3.00
CA SER A 267 -11.27 -7.59 -1.55
C SER A 267 -12.66 -7.74 -0.93
N THR A 268 -12.78 -8.61 0.06
CA THR A 268 -14.01 -8.80 0.83
C THR A 268 -13.67 -8.99 2.29
N SER A 269 -14.48 -8.44 3.18
CA SER A 269 -14.25 -8.52 4.62
C SER A 269 -15.51 -8.94 5.37
N LYS A 270 -15.33 -9.55 6.53
CA LYS A 270 -16.43 -9.97 7.40
C LYS A 270 -16.04 -9.90 8.86
N VAL A 271 -16.88 -9.26 9.67
CA VAL A 271 -16.75 -9.23 11.12
C VAL A 271 -17.21 -10.56 11.71
N ILE A 272 -16.39 -11.16 12.57
CA ILE A 272 -16.66 -12.40 13.29
C ILE A 272 -17.22 -12.10 14.69
N LYS A 273 -16.62 -11.10 15.34
CA LYS A 273 -16.97 -10.68 16.70
C LYS A 273 -16.92 -9.17 16.81
N TYR A 274 -17.98 -8.58 17.33
CA TYR A 274 -18.08 -7.15 17.53
C TYR A 274 -17.24 -6.70 18.74
N GLY A 275 -16.52 -5.59 18.55
CA GLY A 275 -15.82 -4.92 19.64
C GLY A 275 -16.79 -4.12 20.52
N LYS A 276 -16.37 -3.84 21.73
CA LYS A 276 -17.08 -2.96 22.65
C LYS A 276 -16.54 -1.54 22.50
N VAL A 277 -17.28 -0.69 21.82
CA VAL A 277 -16.86 0.71 21.64
C VAL A 277 -17.03 1.48 22.96
N THR A 278 -15.95 2.13 23.40
CA THR A 278 -15.98 2.99 24.58
C THR A 278 -16.48 4.37 24.19
N LYS A 279 -17.40 4.92 24.99
CA LYS A 279 -17.84 6.30 24.87
C LYS A 279 -17.01 7.16 25.83
N TYR A 280 -16.35 8.16 25.28
CA TYR A 280 -15.59 9.14 26.05
C TYR A 280 -16.46 10.36 26.35
N ASN A 281 -16.16 11.06 27.43
CA ASN A 281 -16.79 12.32 27.78
C ASN A 281 -15.71 13.37 27.96
N CYS A 282 -15.97 14.58 27.47
CA CYS A 282 -15.09 15.71 27.70
C CYS A 282 -15.17 16.20 29.15
N THR A 283 -14.02 16.57 29.70
CA THR A 283 -13.94 17.22 31.02
C THR A 283 -14.44 18.68 30.95
N ASP A 284 -14.78 19.27 32.08
CA ASP A 284 -15.18 20.68 32.13
C ASP A 284 -14.11 21.61 31.57
N GLN A 285 -12.84 21.29 31.77
CA GLN A 285 -11.70 22.05 31.26
C GLN A 285 -11.63 21.93 29.72
N GLN A 286 -11.86 20.75 29.17
CA GLN A 286 -11.90 20.55 27.71
C GLN A 286 -13.10 21.26 27.07
N LEU A 287 -14.26 21.25 27.70
CA LEU A 287 -15.44 21.98 27.22
C LEU A 287 -15.21 23.49 27.21
N LEU A 288 -14.41 24.01 28.16
CA LEU A 288 -14.03 25.42 28.20
C LEU A 288 -13.07 25.79 27.04
N LEU A 289 -12.09 24.93 26.77
CA LEU A 289 -11.09 25.13 25.70
C LEU A 289 -11.66 24.83 24.29
N TYR A 290 -12.51 23.81 24.21
CA TYR A 290 -13.10 23.30 22.97
C TYR A 290 -14.62 23.17 23.12
N PRO A 291 -15.39 24.20 22.85
CA PRO A 291 -16.85 24.21 23.11
C PRO A 291 -17.63 23.09 22.40
N LYS A 292 -17.12 22.61 21.26
CA LYS A 292 -17.70 21.49 20.49
C LYS A 292 -17.15 20.11 20.90
N CYS A 293 -16.32 20.02 21.92
CA CYS A 293 -15.66 18.77 22.33
C CYS A 293 -16.64 17.59 22.42
N GLN A 294 -17.70 17.70 23.17
CA GLN A 294 -18.65 16.61 23.35
C GLN A 294 -19.36 16.22 22.04
N GLN A 295 -19.67 17.18 21.19
CA GLN A 295 -20.27 16.91 19.88
C GLN A 295 -19.31 16.08 19.00
N ILE A 296 -18.04 16.45 18.94
CA ILE A 296 -17.01 15.75 18.14
C ILE A 296 -16.78 14.34 18.67
N VAL A 297 -16.67 14.19 20.00
CA VAL A 297 -16.49 12.88 20.63
C VAL A 297 -17.70 11.97 20.42
N ASP A 298 -18.92 12.51 20.49
CA ASP A 298 -20.14 11.76 20.22
C ASP A 298 -20.24 11.34 18.74
N GLN A 299 -19.84 12.18 17.80
CA GLN A 299 -19.75 11.81 16.38
C GLN A 299 -18.72 10.69 16.15
N ALA A 300 -17.53 10.81 16.76
CA ALA A 300 -16.51 9.77 16.71
C ALA A 300 -17.00 8.44 17.31
N TYR A 301 -17.74 8.49 18.42
CA TYR A 301 -18.35 7.31 19.03
C TYR A 301 -19.36 6.64 18.10
N GLN A 302 -20.29 7.38 17.48
CA GLN A 302 -21.28 6.83 16.55
C GLN A 302 -20.60 6.18 15.34
N ARG A 303 -19.59 6.82 14.79
CA ARG A 303 -18.79 6.25 13.72
C ARG A 303 -18.12 4.95 14.12
N ASN A 304 -17.41 4.93 15.27
CA ASN A 304 -16.74 3.74 15.77
C ASN A 304 -17.73 2.59 16.04
N LEU A 305 -18.97 2.91 16.43
CA LEU A 305 -20.04 1.95 16.62
C LEU A 305 -20.45 1.27 15.29
N ILE A 306 -20.49 2.03 14.20
CA ILE A 306 -20.74 1.51 12.85
C ILE A 306 -19.55 0.66 12.41
N GLU A 307 -18.34 1.17 12.52
CA GLU A 307 -17.11 0.49 12.13
C GLU A 307 -16.88 -0.83 12.90
N SER A 308 -17.27 -0.88 14.18
CA SER A 308 -17.14 -2.09 15.00
C SER A 308 -18.04 -3.25 14.52
N LYS A 309 -19.08 -2.95 13.76
CA LYS A 309 -20.07 -3.93 13.27
C LYS A 309 -19.87 -4.33 11.82
N LYS A 310 -19.10 -3.54 11.07
CA LYS A 310 -18.86 -3.73 9.64
C LYS A 310 -17.39 -4.04 9.40
N GLY A 311 -17.13 -4.99 8.51
CA GLY A 311 -15.80 -5.25 8.01
C GLY A 311 -15.28 -4.07 7.18
N ARG A 312 -14.00 -4.09 6.91
CA ARG A 312 -13.34 -3.13 6.05
C ARG A 312 -12.43 -3.88 5.08
N ALA A 313 -12.82 -3.90 3.81
CA ALA A 313 -11.98 -4.38 2.73
C ALA A 313 -10.89 -3.35 2.42
N THR A 314 -9.94 -3.68 1.57
CA THR A 314 -8.90 -2.76 1.13
C THR A 314 -9.53 -1.50 0.55
N ALA A 315 -9.13 -0.36 1.08
CA ALA A 315 -9.63 0.94 0.63
C ALA A 315 -9.05 1.31 -0.74
N LEU A 316 -9.77 2.17 -1.45
CA LEU A 316 -9.36 2.76 -2.71
C LEU A 316 -8.99 4.24 -2.53
N GLY A 317 -8.12 4.73 -3.37
CA GLY A 317 -7.46 6.03 -3.30
C GLY A 317 -6.03 5.89 -2.78
N GLY A 318 -5.15 6.78 -3.23
CA GLY A 318 -3.76 6.80 -2.84
C GLY A 318 -2.80 6.43 -3.96
N PHE A 319 -1.65 5.91 -3.60
CA PHE A 319 -0.58 5.67 -4.57
C PHE A 319 -0.63 4.30 -5.28
N GLU A 320 -1.49 3.38 -4.82
CA GLU A 320 -1.61 2.04 -5.42
C GLU A 320 -2.83 1.91 -6.34
N ARG A 321 -4.00 2.35 -5.90
CA ARG A 321 -5.29 2.13 -6.59
C ARG A 321 -6.14 3.37 -6.57
N LEU A 322 -6.73 3.76 -7.71
CA LEU A 322 -7.41 5.03 -7.92
C LEU A 322 -6.51 6.23 -7.59
N ARG A 323 -5.37 6.31 -8.29
CA ARG A 323 -4.28 7.27 -8.03
C ARG A 323 -4.65 8.75 -8.21
N GLY A 324 -5.83 9.07 -8.73
CA GLY A 324 -6.37 10.42 -8.79
C GLY A 324 -7.07 10.90 -7.51
N TYR A 325 -7.18 10.03 -6.47
CA TYR A 325 -7.86 10.33 -5.22
C TYR A 325 -6.90 10.26 -4.02
N PRO A 326 -7.22 10.94 -2.90
CA PRO A 326 -6.43 10.83 -1.68
C PRO A 326 -6.48 9.41 -1.09
N GLU A 327 -5.52 9.10 -0.27
CA GLU A 327 -5.37 7.80 0.41
C GLU A 327 -6.62 7.41 1.20
N GLY A 328 -7.13 6.19 0.95
CA GLY A 328 -8.27 5.65 1.67
C GLY A 328 -9.60 6.38 1.41
N ARG A 329 -9.73 7.07 0.27
CA ARG A 329 -10.90 7.88 -0.08
C ARG A 329 -12.20 7.09 -0.09
N PHE A 330 -12.19 5.86 -0.57
CA PHE A 330 -13.36 4.99 -0.64
C PHE A 330 -13.08 3.67 0.06
N TYR A 331 -13.97 3.26 0.96
CA TYR A 331 -13.91 1.96 1.62
C TYR A 331 -15.30 1.47 2.00
N ASP A 332 -15.47 0.14 2.00
CA ASP A 332 -16.63 -0.56 2.53
C ASP A 332 -16.27 -2.02 2.82
N GLU A 333 -17.27 -2.90 2.99
CA GLU A 333 -17.07 -4.32 3.26
C GLU A 333 -16.46 -5.08 2.07
N ASN A 334 -16.67 -4.57 0.83
CA ASN A 334 -16.18 -5.17 -0.41
C ASN A 334 -15.56 -4.12 -1.31
N THR A 335 -14.52 -4.48 -2.03
CA THR A 335 -13.79 -3.64 -2.99
C THR A 335 -13.59 -4.38 -4.30
N ASN A 336 -13.83 -3.70 -5.40
CA ASN A 336 -13.55 -4.17 -6.76
C ASN A 336 -12.78 -3.08 -7.51
N PHE A 337 -11.57 -3.41 -7.96
CA PHE A 337 -10.70 -2.50 -8.68
C PHE A 337 -10.17 -3.16 -9.94
N ARG A 338 -10.00 -2.36 -10.99
CA ARG A 338 -9.39 -2.78 -12.23
C ARG A 338 -8.60 -1.65 -12.86
N ALA A 339 -7.52 -1.98 -13.51
CA ALA A 339 -6.65 -1.02 -14.17
C ALA A 339 -6.09 -1.53 -15.47
N ILE A 340 -5.81 -0.60 -16.37
CA ILE A 340 -4.95 -0.81 -17.51
C ILE A 340 -3.86 0.26 -17.48
N GLU A 341 -2.62 -0.17 -17.67
CA GLU A 341 -1.46 0.72 -17.72
C GLU A 341 -0.61 0.38 -18.94
N LEU A 342 -0.24 1.39 -19.71
CA LEU A 342 0.69 1.28 -20.83
C LEU A 342 2.05 1.79 -20.39
N ARG A 343 3.07 0.94 -20.43
CA ARG A 343 4.46 1.23 -20.04
C ARG A 343 5.34 1.28 -21.27
N TYR A 344 5.90 2.45 -21.55
CA TYR A 344 6.87 2.62 -22.63
C TYR A 344 8.27 2.74 -22.04
N TYR A 345 9.15 1.81 -22.44
CA TYR A 345 10.55 1.76 -22.04
C TYR A 345 11.40 2.48 -23.07
N PHE A 346 12.17 3.44 -22.62
CA PHE A 346 13.20 4.08 -23.45
C PHE A 346 14.37 3.12 -23.67
N ASP A 347 15.26 3.47 -24.58
CA ASP A 347 16.46 2.65 -24.77
C ASP A 347 17.29 2.61 -23.48
N PRO A 348 17.81 1.42 -23.11
CA PRO A 348 18.58 1.26 -21.91
C PRO A 348 19.73 2.24 -21.84
N VAL A 349 19.92 2.85 -20.66
CA VAL A 349 21.08 3.70 -20.39
C VAL A 349 21.96 2.92 -19.45
N ASP A 350 22.90 2.17 -20.01
CA ASP A 350 23.88 1.38 -19.28
C ASP A 350 24.96 2.32 -18.67
N ILE A 351 24.66 2.90 -17.54
CA ILE A 351 25.62 3.71 -16.78
C ILE A 351 26.04 2.93 -15.54
N ASN A 352 27.20 2.30 -15.62
CA ASN A 352 27.88 1.82 -14.42
C ASN A 352 28.43 3.00 -13.65
N PHE A 353 27.99 3.19 -12.41
CA PHE A 353 28.55 4.18 -11.52
C PHE A 353 29.10 3.53 -10.25
N ASP A 354 30.28 3.96 -9.86
CA ASP A 354 30.95 3.57 -8.61
C ASP A 354 31.51 4.84 -7.99
N VAL A 355 30.66 5.48 -7.17
CA VAL A 355 30.97 6.72 -6.47
C VAL A 355 30.67 6.53 -4.98
N ILE A 356 31.20 7.43 -4.13
CA ILE A 356 31.09 7.31 -2.66
C ILE A 356 29.64 7.12 -2.19
N LEU A 357 28.65 7.75 -2.86
CA LEU A 357 27.26 7.74 -2.46
C LEU A 357 26.42 6.68 -3.18
N ALA A 358 26.95 6.05 -4.23
CA ALA A 358 26.21 5.06 -4.99
C ALA A 358 27.15 4.17 -5.78
N LYS A 359 26.83 2.87 -5.78
CA LYS A 359 27.43 1.87 -6.64
C LYS A 359 26.34 1.04 -7.25
N GLY A 360 26.27 0.98 -8.57
CA GLY A 360 25.23 0.22 -9.25
C GLY A 360 25.10 0.60 -10.70
N PHE A 361 23.94 0.33 -11.23
CA PHE A 361 23.63 0.34 -12.62
C PHE A 361 22.26 1.00 -12.84
N LEU A 362 22.22 2.10 -13.56
CA LEU A 362 20.96 2.69 -13.99
C LEU A 362 20.50 1.98 -15.25
N ALA A 363 19.39 1.24 -15.14
CA ALA A 363 18.92 0.41 -16.24
C ALA A 363 18.11 1.20 -17.27
N GLU A 364 16.99 1.80 -16.88
CA GLU A 364 16.06 2.35 -17.87
C GLU A 364 15.18 3.47 -17.31
N PHE A 365 14.68 4.31 -18.23
CA PHE A 365 13.54 5.19 -17.98
C PHE A 365 12.28 4.60 -18.57
N GLN A 366 11.15 4.84 -17.90
CA GLN A 366 9.85 4.38 -18.35
C GLN A 366 8.84 5.52 -18.24
N LEU A 367 8.03 5.69 -19.28
CA LEU A 367 6.83 6.51 -19.28
C LEU A 367 5.62 5.59 -19.15
N ALA A 368 4.71 5.89 -18.24
CA ALA A 368 3.47 5.14 -18.07
C ALA A 368 2.25 6.04 -18.28
N GLY A 369 1.22 5.48 -18.91
CA GLY A 369 -0.12 6.06 -18.95
C GLY A 369 -1.11 5.06 -18.37
N PHE A 370 -2.04 5.51 -17.52
CA PHE A 370 -2.95 4.60 -16.84
C PHE A 370 -4.40 5.07 -16.84
N TYR A 371 -5.30 4.09 -16.79
CA TYR A 371 -6.72 4.26 -16.53
C TYR A 371 -7.19 3.22 -15.52
N GLU A 372 -7.87 3.66 -14.49
CA GLU A 372 -8.26 2.88 -13.35
C GLU A 372 -9.75 3.06 -13.05
N GLN A 373 -10.38 1.99 -12.60
CA GLN A 373 -11.76 2.01 -12.14
C GLN A 373 -11.88 1.24 -10.84
N GLY A 374 -12.60 1.81 -9.88
CA GLY A 374 -12.79 1.17 -8.59
C GLY A 374 -14.15 1.45 -7.98
N THR A 375 -14.67 0.48 -7.23
CA THR A 375 -15.89 0.61 -6.46
C THR A 375 -15.75 -0.08 -5.11
N VAL A 376 -16.53 0.40 -4.15
CA VAL A 376 -16.71 -0.23 -2.84
C VAL A 376 -18.20 -0.36 -2.54
N SER A 377 -18.58 -1.42 -1.83
CA SER A 377 -20.00 -1.68 -1.53
C SER A 377 -20.17 -2.48 -0.23
N PRO A 378 -21.32 -2.37 0.44
CA PRO A 378 -21.62 -3.19 1.62
C PRO A 378 -21.89 -4.65 1.27
N ASP A 379 -22.23 -4.98 0.04
CA ASP A 379 -22.52 -6.33 -0.43
C ASP A 379 -21.98 -6.58 -1.84
N LEU A 380 -22.06 -7.82 -2.32
CA LEU A 380 -21.64 -8.24 -3.67
C LEU A 380 -22.77 -8.07 -4.70
N GLY A 381 -23.72 -7.17 -4.46
CA GLY A 381 -24.86 -6.88 -5.31
C GLY A 381 -24.52 -6.11 -6.58
N GLU A 382 -25.54 -5.46 -7.15
CA GLU A 382 -25.42 -4.74 -8.43
C GLU A 382 -24.40 -3.59 -8.37
N ASP A 383 -24.35 -2.87 -7.26
CA ASP A 383 -23.47 -1.72 -7.05
C ASP A 383 -21.98 -2.11 -7.11
N PHE A 384 -21.64 -3.29 -6.61
CA PHE A 384 -20.29 -3.86 -6.67
C PHE A 384 -19.77 -4.03 -8.12
N TRP A 385 -20.68 -4.13 -9.10
CA TRP A 385 -20.32 -4.39 -10.50
C TRP A 385 -20.56 -3.19 -11.42
N ARG A 386 -21.22 -2.12 -10.97
CA ARG A 386 -21.67 -1.03 -11.83
C ARG A 386 -21.21 0.37 -11.42
N ASN A 387 -21.17 0.66 -10.14
CA ASN A 387 -20.92 2.01 -9.64
C ASN A 387 -19.43 2.27 -9.45
N PHE A 388 -18.70 2.43 -10.54
CA PHE A 388 -17.25 2.68 -10.51
C PHE A 388 -16.94 4.17 -10.48
N ARG A 389 -15.92 4.55 -9.72
CA ARG A 389 -15.16 5.79 -9.84
C ARG A 389 -13.99 5.56 -10.77
N ASP A 390 -13.64 6.58 -11.54
CA ASP A 390 -12.58 6.55 -12.53
C ASP A 390 -11.40 7.41 -12.09
N SER A 391 -10.20 6.94 -12.41
CA SER A 391 -8.97 7.69 -12.27
C SER A 391 -8.11 7.44 -13.51
N TYR A 392 -7.43 8.46 -14.00
CA TYR A 392 -6.51 8.35 -15.13
C TYR A 392 -5.30 9.25 -14.91
N GLY A 393 -4.22 8.96 -15.62
CA GLY A 393 -3.04 9.76 -15.44
C GLY A 393 -1.83 9.24 -16.21
N PHE A 394 -0.68 9.79 -15.82
CA PHE A 394 0.61 9.38 -16.37
C PHE A 394 1.67 9.39 -15.28
N GLY A 395 2.76 8.67 -15.54
CA GLY A 395 3.88 8.60 -14.60
C GLY A 395 5.22 8.45 -15.29
N LEU A 396 6.25 8.97 -14.63
CA LEU A 396 7.65 8.74 -14.97
C LEU A 396 8.25 7.75 -13.98
N ARG A 397 9.07 6.85 -14.49
CA ARG A 397 9.76 5.85 -13.66
C ARG A 397 11.22 5.77 -14.00
N PHE A 398 12.02 5.61 -12.97
CA PHE A 398 13.45 5.36 -13.03
C PHE A 398 13.68 3.96 -12.53
N ILE A 399 14.07 3.06 -13.43
CA ILE A 399 14.29 1.65 -13.13
C ILE A 399 15.78 1.47 -12.94
N THR A 400 16.19 1.20 -11.71
CA THR A 400 17.52 0.69 -11.40
C THR A 400 17.45 -0.83 -11.38
N GLY A 401 18.57 -1.52 -11.41
CA GLY A 401 18.57 -2.97 -11.38
C GLY A 401 17.75 -3.61 -10.25
N SER A 402 17.54 -2.88 -9.15
CA SER A 402 16.92 -3.42 -7.93
C SER A 402 15.70 -2.65 -7.44
N ALA A 403 15.43 -1.46 -7.97
CA ALA A 403 14.32 -0.63 -7.50
C ALA A 403 13.73 0.21 -8.63
N VAL A 404 12.44 0.51 -8.48
CA VAL A 404 11.70 1.40 -9.37
C VAL A 404 11.30 2.64 -8.58
N ALA A 405 11.85 3.81 -8.93
CA ALA A 405 11.37 5.08 -8.41
C ALA A 405 10.25 5.60 -9.31
N ARG A 406 9.12 5.95 -8.73
CA ARG A 406 7.88 6.27 -9.42
C ARG A 406 7.39 7.66 -9.08
N PHE A 407 6.98 8.41 -10.12
CA PHE A 407 6.35 9.73 -10.04
C PHE A 407 5.05 9.66 -10.85
N ASP A 408 3.90 9.57 -10.19
CA ASP A 408 2.61 9.48 -10.86
C ASP A 408 1.77 10.74 -10.64
N PHE A 409 1.11 11.19 -11.70
CA PHE A 409 0.13 12.28 -11.71
C PHE A 409 -1.23 11.69 -12.07
N GLY A 410 -2.13 11.62 -11.08
CA GLY A 410 -3.48 11.09 -11.23
C GLY A 410 -4.53 12.20 -11.26
N PHE A 411 -5.58 11.99 -12.04
CA PHE A 411 -6.73 12.88 -12.18
C PHE A 411 -8.01 12.10 -11.93
N SER A 412 -8.99 12.79 -11.35
CA SER A 412 -10.31 12.23 -11.05
C SER A 412 -11.38 13.34 -11.12
N ASP A 413 -12.62 13.01 -10.87
CA ASP A 413 -13.71 13.98 -10.73
C ASP A 413 -13.62 14.84 -9.45
N GLU A 414 -12.82 14.43 -8.46
CA GLU A 414 -12.56 15.21 -7.23
C GLU A 414 -11.29 16.06 -7.32
N GLY A 415 -10.52 15.99 -8.43
CA GLY A 415 -9.32 16.79 -8.62
C GLY A 415 -8.13 15.99 -9.12
N SER A 416 -6.94 16.35 -8.64
CA SER A 416 -5.68 15.69 -9.01
C SER A 416 -4.86 15.33 -7.80
N ALA A 417 -4.05 14.29 -7.93
CA ALA A 417 -3.14 13.82 -6.92
C ALA A 417 -1.76 13.53 -7.52
N VAL A 418 -0.72 13.79 -6.75
CA VAL A 418 0.66 13.46 -7.08
C VAL A 418 1.14 12.41 -6.08
N SER A 419 1.75 11.36 -6.58
CA SER A 419 2.42 10.38 -5.74
C SER A 419 3.87 10.18 -6.16
N ILE A 420 4.76 10.15 -5.17
CA ILE A 420 6.17 9.85 -5.36
C ILE A 420 6.50 8.68 -4.44
N TRP A 421 6.81 7.55 -5.04
CA TRP A 421 6.97 6.30 -4.32
C TRP A 421 7.99 5.36 -4.96
N TRP A 422 8.27 4.28 -4.27
CA TRP A 422 9.11 3.18 -4.75
C TRP A 422 8.25 1.99 -5.11
N ASP A 423 8.69 1.22 -6.14
CA ASP A 423 8.00 0.06 -6.67
C ASP A 423 6.80 0.38 -7.59
N TYR A 424 6.28 -0.65 -8.27
CA TYR A 424 5.09 -0.55 -9.12
C TYR A 424 3.81 -0.50 -8.27
N PRO A 425 2.69 0.03 -8.82
CA PRO A 425 1.42 0.09 -8.08
C PRO A 425 0.76 -1.29 -7.91
N PHE A 426 1.05 -2.19 -8.83
CA PHE A 426 0.57 -3.58 -8.89
C PHE A 426 1.47 -4.42 -9.80
#